data_a3cf8b246f79e29765fc2ce7deceab3b
#
_entry.id   a3cf8b246f79e29765fc2ce7deceab3b
#
_cell.length_a   1.000
_cell.length_b   1.000
_cell.length_c   1.000
_cell.angle_alpha   90.00
_cell.angle_beta   90.00
_cell.angle_gamma   90.00
#
_symmetry.space_group_name_H-M   'P 1'
#
loop_
_entity.id
_entity.type
_entity.pdbx_description
1 polymer ?
#
loop_
_entity_poly.entity_id
_entity_poly.type
_entity_poly.pdbx_seq_one_letter_code
_entity_poly.pdbx_strand_id
1 'polypeptide(L)'
;MYHFVGKDEKLKGINLTNFKNQLDYLQKMYKGNQIDLTFDHGTIDHIETVAPELEQRGCRGIFFILTMVPEENRVPWIDKQRFLEANYRYELAKMLCTELYINYTPNEAEEHLLEYTFYSLEERYLRYLRDKVIPEKVYVSVIGNMFYKAFGDEKRFCLKHYLSWHHIYQLHQRGHIIGSHSHYHNGDIDDWITSFDLLENVLDERPRFISYPNGVKKISDSDLENLGVDKAYISSEEGQYPYKTERIDCNQLKF
;
A
#
# COMPACT_ATOMS: atom_id res chain seq x y z
N MET A 1 -4.88 -8.12 4.77
CA MET A 1 -4.36 -6.94 4.03
C MET A 1 -3.36 -7.38 2.99
N TYR A 2 -3.49 -6.87 1.78
CA TYR A 2 -2.60 -7.16 0.64
C TYR A 2 -2.16 -5.86 -0.02
N HIS A 3 -0.98 -5.85 -0.65
CA HIS A 3 -0.49 -4.72 -1.45
C HIS A 3 -0.31 -5.15 -2.91
N PHE A 4 0.54 -6.14 -3.16
CA PHE A 4 0.79 -6.70 -4.49
C PHE A 4 0.42 -8.19 -4.50
N VAL A 5 -0.35 -8.61 -5.51
CA VAL A 5 -0.72 -10.01 -5.72
C VAL A 5 -0.40 -10.36 -7.18
N GLY A 6 0.65 -11.12 -7.43
CA GLY A 6 0.91 -11.42 -8.81
C GLY A 6 2.19 -12.16 -9.14
N LYS A 7 2.58 -12.04 -10.39
CA LYS A 7 3.65 -12.82 -11.02
C LYS A 7 5.06 -12.29 -10.71
N ASP A 8 5.20 -11.06 -10.24
CA ASP A 8 6.51 -10.48 -9.99
C ASP A 8 6.99 -10.85 -8.59
N GLU A 9 7.72 -11.97 -8.49
CA GLU A 9 8.32 -12.47 -7.24
C GLU A 9 9.35 -11.50 -6.63
N LYS A 10 9.76 -10.48 -7.36
CA LYS A 10 10.71 -9.47 -6.88
C LYS A 10 10.05 -8.41 -6.02
N LEU A 11 8.78 -8.08 -6.32
CA LEU A 11 8.00 -7.25 -5.43
C LEU A 11 7.63 -8.10 -4.21
N LYS A 12 7.88 -7.62 -3.01
CA LYS A 12 7.54 -8.30 -1.74
C LYS A 12 6.02 -8.36 -1.54
N GLY A 13 5.33 -8.92 -2.53
CA GLY A 13 3.92 -9.24 -2.52
C GLY A 13 3.72 -10.74 -2.36
N ILE A 14 2.48 -11.14 -2.39
CA ILE A 14 2.12 -12.55 -2.39
C ILE A 14 2.00 -13.05 -3.85
N ASN A 15 2.60 -14.19 -4.16
CA ASN A 15 2.40 -14.81 -5.45
C ASN A 15 0.97 -15.38 -5.59
N LEU A 16 0.51 -15.56 -6.82
CA LEU A 16 -0.86 -15.97 -7.10
C LEU A 16 -1.24 -17.32 -6.45
N THR A 17 -0.32 -18.28 -6.42
CA THR A 17 -0.58 -19.59 -5.81
C THR A 17 -0.83 -19.46 -4.31
N ASN A 18 0.03 -18.73 -3.61
CA ASN A 18 -0.13 -18.49 -2.18
C ASN A 18 -1.40 -17.66 -1.89
N PHE A 19 -1.71 -16.68 -2.72
CA PHE A 19 -2.96 -15.92 -2.59
C PHE A 19 -4.19 -16.82 -2.69
N LYS A 20 -4.26 -17.71 -3.69
CA LYS A 20 -5.35 -18.71 -3.83
C LYS A 20 -5.44 -19.61 -2.61
N ASN A 21 -4.31 -20.14 -2.14
CA ASN A 21 -4.27 -21.00 -0.96
C ASN A 21 -4.77 -20.27 0.29
N GLN A 22 -4.40 -18.99 0.46
CA GLN A 22 -4.91 -18.16 1.56
C GLN A 22 -6.42 -17.95 1.46
N LEU A 23 -6.95 -17.65 0.28
CA LEU A 23 -8.39 -17.50 0.08
C LEU A 23 -9.14 -18.80 0.41
N ASP A 24 -8.66 -19.94 -0.07
CA ASP A 24 -9.26 -21.24 0.20
C ASP A 24 -9.23 -21.59 1.71
N TYR A 25 -8.12 -21.28 2.39
CA TYR A 25 -7.99 -21.43 3.83
C TYR A 25 -8.98 -20.52 4.59
N LEU A 26 -9.05 -19.24 4.24
CA LEU A 26 -9.94 -18.28 4.87
C LEU A 26 -11.43 -18.68 4.68
N GLN A 27 -11.82 -19.10 3.49
CA GLN A 27 -13.18 -19.59 3.23
C GLN A 27 -13.53 -20.84 4.06
N LYS A 28 -12.56 -21.73 4.28
CA LYS A 28 -12.74 -22.92 5.10
C LYS A 28 -12.89 -22.59 6.58
N MET A 29 -12.05 -21.69 7.10
CA MET A 29 -11.99 -21.36 8.53
C MET A 29 -13.13 -20.47 9.00
N TYR A 30 -13.62 -19.59 8.12
CA TYR A 30 -14.58 -18.55 8.48
C TYR A 30 -15.94 -18.72 7.78
N LYS A 31 -16.40 -19.99 7.59
CA LYS A 31 -17.71 -20.28 7.02
C LYS A 31 -18.81 -19.55 7.79
N GLY A 32 -19.53 -18.67 7.11
CA GLY A 32 -20.61 -17.88 7.69
C GLY A 32 -20.19 -16.61 8.43
N ASN A 33 -18.90 -16.36 8.62
CA ASN A 33 -18.38 -15.10 9.15
C ASN A 33 -17.95 -14.20 8.01
N GLN A 34 -18.26 -12.91 8.12
CA GLN A 34 -17.83 -11.93 7.11
C GLN A 34 -16.37 -11.57 7.36
N ILE A 35 -15.53 -11.77 6.35
CA ILE A 35 -14.11 -11.36 6.37
C ILE A 35 -13.95 -10.23 5.38
N ASP A 36 -13.33 -9.12 5.81
CA ASP A 36 -12.96 -8.03 4.94
C ASP A 36 -11.58 -8.33 4.31
N LEU A 37 -11.57 -8.63 3.01
CA LEU A 37 -10.36 -8.79 2.21
C LEU A 37 -9.96 -7.43 1.66
N THR A 38 -8.84 -6.88 2.14
CA THR A 38 -8.44 -5.50 1.88
C THR A 38 -7.17 -5.42 1.05
N PHE A 39 -7.14 -4.48 0.09
CA PHE A 39 -6.07 -4.28 -0.90
C PHE A 39 -5.73 -2.81 -0.98
N ASP A 40 -4.48 -2.44 -0.70
CA ASP A 40 -4.04 -1.06 -0.62
C ASP A 40 -3.32 -0.60 -1.91
N HIS A 41 -3.22 0.72 -2.12
CA HIS A 41 -2.51 1.45 -3.17
C HIS A 41 -3.17 1.48 -4.56
N GLY A 42 -3.98 0.48 -4.94
CA GLY A 42 -4.63 0.48 -6.26
C GLY A 42 -3.69 0.07 -7.41
N THR A 43 -2.98 -1.05 -7.25
CA THR A 43 -2.12 -1.61 -8.28
C THR A 43 -2.91 -2.38 -9.35
N ILE A 44 -2.36 -2.54 -10.56
CA ILE A 44 -3.08 -3.12 -11.72
C ILE A 44 -3.49 -4.57 -11.48
N ASP A 45 -2.74 -5.33 -10.71
CA ASP A 45 -3.06 -6.71 -10.34
C ASP A 45 -4.37 -6.83 -9.55
N HIS A 46 -4.85 -5.74 -8.92
CA HIS A 46 -6.13 -5.73 -8.24
C HIS A 46 -7.30 -6.00 -9.19
N ILE A 47 -7.27 -5.47 -10.41
CA ILE A 47 -8.33 -5.73 -11.40
C ILE A 47 -8.02 -6.93 -12.30
N GLU A 48 -6.75 -7.17 -12.63
CA GLU A 48 -6.35 -8.24 -13.54
C GLU A 48 -6.30 -9.62 -12.88
N THR A 49 -6.00 -9.68 -11.60
CA THR A 49 -5.73 -10.92 -10.86
C THR A 49 -6.65 -11.09 -9.66
N VAL A 50 -6.68 -10.10 -8.77
CA VAL A 50 -7.37 -10.21 -7.48
C VAL A 50 -8.89 -10.30 -7.66
N ALA A 51 -9.48 -9.33 -8.34
CA ALA A 51 -10.93 -9.26 -8.49
C ALA A 51 -11.50 -10.52 -9.16
N PRO A 52 -10.93 -11.06 -10.27
CA PRO A 52 -11.39 -12.34 -10.83
C PRO A 52 -11.33 -13.52 -9.86
N GLU A 53 -10.27 -13.62 -9.04
CA GLU A 53 -10.13 -14.71 -8.07
C GLU A 53 -11.14 -14.60 -6.93
N LEU A 54 -11.47 -13.38 -6.50
CA LEU A 54 -12.50 -13.15 -5.49
C LEU A 54 -13.88 -13.48 -6.04
N GLU A 55 -14.20 -13.01 -7.24
CA GLU A 55 -15.50 -13.22 -7.90
C GLU A 55 -15.79 -14.69 -8.16
N GLN A 56 -14.79 -15.48 -8.61
CA GLN A 56 -14.92 -16.92 -8.76
C GLN A 56 -15.31 -17.63 -7.46
N ARG A 57 -15.01 -17.03 -6.30
CA ARG A 57 -15.33 -17.55 -4.96
C ARG A 57 -16.57 -16.91 -4.36
N GLY A 58 -17.28 -16.05 -5.10
CA GLY A 58 -18.42 -15.29 -4.59
C GLY A 58 -18.05 -14.29 -3.49
N CYS A 59 -16.78 -13.85 -3.46
CA CYS A 59 -16.26 -12.89 -2.50
C CYS A 59 -16.16 -11.50 -3.12
N ARG A 60 -16.23 -10.46 -2.30
CA ARG A 60 -15.90 -9.10 -2.68
C ARG A 60 -14.66 -8.62 -1.94
N GLY A 61 -13.85 -7.78 -2.59
CA GLY A 61 -12.71 -7.10 -1.98
C GLY A 61 -13.03 -5.65 -1.61
N ILE A 62 -12.21 -5.09 -0.73
CA ILE A 62 -12.18 -3.67 -0.41
C ILE A 62 -10.85 -3.12 -0.95
N PHE A 63 -10.92 -2.23 -1.94
CA PHE A 63 -9.76 -1.66 -2.60
C PHE A 63 -9.56 -0.21 -2.13
N PHE A 64 -8.50 0.02 -1.38
CA PHE A 64 -8.14 1.35 -0.87
C PHE A 64 -7.24 2.06 -1.88
N ILE A 65 -7.77 3.11 -2.46
CA ILE A 65 -7.15 3.82 -3.58
C ILE A 65 -6.33 5.00 -3.08
N LEU A 66 -5.10 5.08 -3.54
CA LEU A 66 -4.24 6.25 -3.42
C LEU A 66 -4.48 7.15 -4.61
N THR A 67 -5.31 8.19 -4.44
CA THR A 67 -5.92 8.92 -5.56
C THR A 67 -4.96 9.80 -6.36
N MET A 68 -3.78 10.16 -5.81
CA MET A 68 -2.73 10.83 -6.60
C MET A 68 -2.31 10.03 -7.84
N VAL A 69 -2.38 8.70 -7.77
CA VAL A 69 -1.88 7.86 -8.85
C VAL A 69 -2.73 7.99 -10.11
N PRO A 70 -4.07 7.74 -10.09
CA PRO A 70 -4.90 7.92 -11.26
C PRO A 70 -5.10 9.39 -11.66
N GLU A 71 -4.99 10.35 -10.71
CA GLU A 71 -5.20 11.77 -10.96
C GLU A 71 -3.97 12.44 -11.58
N GLU A 72 -2.80 12.27 -10.96
CA GLU A 72 -1.58 12.98 -11.35
C GLU A 72 -0.63 12.11 -12.19
N ASN A 73 -0.88 10.80 -12.30
CA ASN A 73 0.04 9.83 -12.90
C ASN A 73 1.42 9.83 -12.21
N ARG A 74 1.44 9.90 -10.90
CA ARG A 74 2.65 9.89 -10.07
C ARG A 74 2.68 8.67 -9.19
N VAL A 75 3.86 8.07 -9.05
CA VAL A 75 4.11 6.93 -8.17
C VAL A 75 4.39 7.44 -6.75
N PRO A 76 3.71 6.92 -5.71
CA PRO A 76 4.03 7.25 -4.32
C PRO A 76 5.49 6.94 -3.99
N TRP A 77 6.15 7.79 -3.20
CA TRP A 77 7.56 7.59 -2.88
C TRP A 77 7.85 6.24 -2.20
N ILE A 78 6.91 5.77 -1.38
CA ILE A 78 7.04 4.46 -0.71
C ILE A 78 7.02 3.31 -1.72
N ASP A 79 6.22 3.41 -2.78
CA ASP A 79 6.20 2.41 -3.84
C ASP A 79 7.41 2.55 -4.78
N LYS A 80 7.89 3.78 -5.02
CA LYS A 80 9.19 3.97 -5.71
C LYS A 80 10.30 3.20 -5.00
N GLN A 81 10.36 3.31 -3.67
CA GLN A 81 11.31 2.52 -2.87
C GLN A 81 11.11 1.02 -3.08
N ARG A 82 9.86 0.51 -3.00
CA ARG A 82 9.55 -0.91 -3.18
C ARG A 82 9.96 -1.44 -4.56
N PHE A 83 9.70 -0.69 -5.62
CA PHE A 83 10.13 -1.05 -6.97
C PHE A 83 11.65 -1.02 -7.13
N LEU A 84 12.33 -0.06 -6.52
CA LEU A 84 13.80 -0.02 -6.48
C LEU A 84 14.38 -1.20 -5.67
N GLU A 85 13.81 -1.54 -4.52
CA GLU A 85 14.20 -2.72 -3.74
C GLU A 85 14.02 -4.01 -4.57
N ALA A 86 12.94 -4.13 -5.31
CA ALA A 86 12.70 -5.26 -6.19
C ALA A 86 13.74 -5.36 -7.31
N ASN A 87 14.17 -4.22 -7.86
CA ASN A 87 15.13 -4.16 -8.96
C ASN A 87 16.58 -4.35 -8.51
N TYR A 88 16.99 -3.69 -7.42
CA TYR A 88 18.37 -3.63 -6.96
C TYR A 88 18.65 -4.48 -5.71
N ARG A 89 17.61 -4.98 -5.04
CA ARG A 89 17.72 -5.81 -3.83
C ARG A 89 18.66 -5.18 -2.79
N TYR A 90 19.68 -5.92 -2.36
CA TYR A 90 20.63 -5.51 -1.33
C TYR A 90 21.56 -4.35 -1.75
N GLU A 91 21.67 -4.05 -3.04
CA GLU A 91 22.52 -2.97 -3.53
C GLU A 91 21.90 -1.59 -3.33
N LEU A 92 20.59 -1.48 -3.16
CA LEU A 92 19.89 -0.19 -3.10
C LEU A 92 20.42 0.72 -1.99
N ALA A 93 20.64 0.19 -0.78
CA ALA A 93 21.19 0.98 0.33
C ALA A 93 22.60 1.50 0.04
N LYS A 94 23.46 0.68 -0.59
CA LYS A 94 24.79 1.08 -1.01
C LYS A 94 24.77 2.13 -2.10
N MET A 95 23.88 1.99 -3.08
CA MET A 95 23.67 2.99 -4.13
C MET A 95 23.22 4.33 -3.55
N LEU A 96 22.28 4.30 -2.58
CA LEU A 96 21.81 5.50 -1.88
C LEU A 96 22.94 6.19 -1.11
N CYS A 97 23.77 5.43 -0.39
CA CYS A 97 24.95 5.96 0.29
C CYS A 97 25.92 6.61 -0.70
N THR A 98 26.16 5.99 -1.86
CA THR A 98 27.03 6.54 -2.91
C THR A 98 26.48 7.85 -3.46
N GLU A 99 25.19 7.92 -3.78
CA GLU A 99 24.54 9.12 -4.33
C GLU A 99 24.58 10.31 -3.34
N LEU A 100 24.55 10.02 -2.03
CA LEU A 100 24.55 11.03 -0.96
C LEU A 100 25.91 11.26 -0.29
N TYR A 101 26.97 10.60 -0.75
CA TYR A 101 28.31 10.66 -0.13
C TYR A 101 28.31 10.26 1.35
N ILE A 102 27.46 9.29 1.72
CA ILE A 102 27.38 8.72 3.08
C ILE A 102 28.21 7.42 3.10
N ASN A 103 28.92 7.18 4.21
CA ASN A 103 29.62 5.91 4.40
C ASN A 103 28.61 4.76 4.52
N TYR A 104 28.89 3.64 3.86
CA TYR A 104 28.07 2.45 3.95
C TYR A 104 28.45 1.64 5.20
N THR A 105 27.63 1.70 6.24
CA THR A 105 27.86 1.11 7.56
C THR A 105 26.66 0.28 8.03
N PRO A 106 26.33 -0.85 7.38
CA PRO A 106 25.09 -1.60 7.65
C PRO A 106 24.95 -2.09 9.10
N ASN A 107 26.06 -2.29 9.81
CA ASN A 107 26.04 -2.71 11.21
C ASN A 107 25.38 -1.69 12.16
N GLU A 108 25.30 -0.40 11.76
CA GLU A 108 24.56 0.61 12.54
C GLU A 108 23.05 0.32 12.61
N ALA A 109 22.52 -0.55 11.76
CA ALA A 109 21.13 -0.95 11.74
C ALA A 109 20.85 -2.32 12.37
N GLU A 110 21.79 -2.89 13.12
CA GLU A 110 21.62 -4.22 13.73
C GLU A 110 20.39 -4.31 14.64
N GLU A 111 20.10 -3.24 15.39
CA GLU A 111 18.93 -3.18 16.28
C GLU A 111 17.71 -2.50 15.65
N HIS A 112 17.87 -1.84 14.49
CA HIS A 112 16.77 -1.13 13.84
C HIS A 112 15.79 -2.10 13.21
N LEU A 113 14.51 -2.04 13.59
CA LEU A 113 13.43 -2.91 13.12
C LEU A 113 13.76 -4.41 13.28
N LEU A 114 14.43 -4.78 14.37
CA LEU A 114 14.82 -6.15 14.66
C LEU A 114 13.61 -7.08 14.84
N GLU A 115 12.49 -6.55 15.32
CA GLU A 115 11.21 -7.24 15.47
C GLU A 115 10.63 -7.73 14.14
N TYR A 116 11.00 -7.11 13.03
CA TYR A 116 10.59 -7.54 11.68
C TYR A 116 11.59 -8.56 11.12
N THR A 117 11.48 -9.80 11.55
CA THR A 117 12.43 -10.90 11.25
C THR A 117 12.55 -11.23 9.75
N PHE A 118 11.65 -10.73 8.91
CA PHE A 118 11.66 -10.91 7.46
C PHE A 118 12.55 -9.90 6.71
N TYR A 119 13.06 -8.85 7.40
CA TYR A 119 14.03 -7.94 6.80
C TYR A 119 15.46 -8.46 7.00
N SER A 120 16.24 -8.46 5.90
CA SER A 120 17.69 -8.63 5.98
C SER A 120 18.37 -7.44 6.65
N LEU A 121 19.64 -7.55 7.01
CA LEU A 121 20.40 -6.43 7.57
C LEU A 121 20.46 -5.25 6.60
N GLU A 122 20.65 -5.48 5.31
CA GLU A 122 20.68 -4.44 4.27
C GLU A 122 19.35 -3.73 4.12
N GLU A 123 18.25 -4.47 4.23
CA GLU A 123 16.90 -3.89 4.19
C GLU A 123 16.59 -3.07 5.44
N ARG A 124 17.05 -3.51 6.60
CA ARG A 124 16.98 -2.72 7.84
C ARG A 124 17.85 -1.48 7.75
N TYR A 125 19.04 -1.60 7.15
CA TYR A 125 19.93 -0.46 6.94
C TYR A 125 19.33 0.59 5.99
N LEU A 126 18.70 0.19 4.91
CA LEU A 126 17.96 1.11 4.04
C LEU A 126 16.89 1.90 4.82
N ARG A 127 16.15 1.23 5.68
CA ARG A 127 15.13 1.84 6.54
C ARG A 127 15.74 2.72 7.62
N TYR A 128 16.85 2.30 8.20
CA TYR A 128 17.62 3.11 9.14
C TYR A 128 18.10 4.42 8.51
N LEU A 129 18.64 4.37 7.30
CA LEU A 129 19.01 5.56 6.55
C LEU A 129 17.81 6.50 6.37
N ARG A 130 16.67 5.97 5.98
CA ARG A 130 15.42 6.73 5.83
C ARG A 130 14.93 7.34 7.14
N ASP A 131 14.93 6.56 8.20
CA ASP A 131 14.22 6.91 9.45
C ASP A 131 15.09 7.72 10.41
N LYS A 132 16.43 7.61 10.32
CA LYS A 132 17.37 8.16 11.30
C LYS A 132 18.48 9.03 10.74
N VAL A 133 18.88 8.83 9.49
CA VAL A 133 20.10 9.47 8.96
C VAL A 133 19.78 10.56 7.93
N ILE A 134 18.89 10.30 7.00
CA ILE A 134 18.64 11.18 5.87
C ILE A 134 17.36 11.99 6.13
N PRO A 135 17.41 13.34 6.02
CA PRO A 135 16.18 14.14 6.10
C PRO A 135 15.14 13.68 5.07
N GLU A 136 13.89 13.54 5.48
CA GLU A 136 12.81 12.97 4.65
C GLU A 136 12.74 13.57 3.25
N LYS A 137 12.78 14.90 3.14
CA LYS A 137 12.73 15.60 1.83
C LYS A 137 13.89 15.19 0.91
N VAL A 138 15.08 14.99 1.46
CA VAL A 138 16.27 14.56 0.71
C VAL A 138 16.08 13.10 0.29
N TYR A 139 15.65 12.24 1.21
CA TYR A 139 15.38 10.84 0.91
C TYR A 139 14.38 10.67 -0.23
N VAL A 140 13.21 11.32 -0.13
CA VAL A 140 12.16 11.28 -1.16
C VAL A 140 12.66 11.78 -2.52
N SER A 141 13.45 12.87 -2.53
CA SER A 141 14.03 13.41 -3.76
C SER A 141 15.01 12.44 -4.42
N VAL A 142 15.91 11.84 -3.64
CA VAL A 142 16.91 10.90 -4.18
C VAL A 142 16.25 9.61 -4.66
N ILE A 143 15.31 9.05 -3.89
CA ILE A 143 14.51 7.88 -4.32
C ILE A 143 13.76 8.19 -5.62
N GLY A 144 13.19 9.39 -5.76
CA GLY A 144 12.53 9.83 -7.00
C GLY A 144 13.49 9.86 -8.20
N ASN A 145 14.70 10.41 -8.03
CA ASN A 145 15.71 10.45 -9.07
C ASN A 145 16.23 9.05 -9.46
N MET A 146 16.46 8.19 -8.46
CA MET A 146 16.86 6.80 -8.69
C MET A 146 15.76 6.03 -9.42
N PHE A 147 14.50 6.25 -9.06
CA PHE A 147 13.34 5.64 -9.72
C PHE A 147 13.26 6.07 -11.19
N TYR A 148 13.41 7.37 -11.48
CA TYR A 148 13.41 7.87 -12.85
C TYR A 148 14.56 7.27 -13.68
N LYS A 149 15.77 7.18 -13.11
CA LYS A 149 16.93 6.54 -13.76
C LYS A 149 16.66 5.07 -14.11
N ALA A 150 15.93 4.33 -13.23
CA ALA A 150 15.67 2.90 -13.38
C ALA A 150 14.48 2.57 -14.28
N PHE A 151 13.40 3.34 -14.17
CA PHE A 151 12.10 3.02 -14.76
C PHE A 151 11.59 4.05 -15.76
N GLY A 152 12.24 5.22 -15.85
CA GLY A 152 11.86 6.28 -16.76
C GLY A 152 10.65 7.10 -16.29
N ASP A 153 9.83 7.50 -17.25
CA ASP A 153 8.69 8.39 -17.04
C ASP A 153 7.59 7.79 -16.15
N GLU A 154 7.21 8.52 -15.10
CA GLU A 154 6.22 8.06 -14.11
C GLU A 154 4.84 7.84 -14.71
N LYS A 155 4.41 8.66 -15.68
CA LYS A 155 3.11 8.50 -16.32
C LYS A 155 2.99 7.15 -17.05
N ARG A 156 4.02 6.80 -17.80
CA ARG A 156 4.07 5.50 -18.50
C ARG A 156 4.11 4.34 -17.51
N PHE A 157 4.82 4.55 -16.39
CA PHE A 157 4.90 3.56 -15.33
C PHE A 157 3.52 3.37 -14.66
N CYS A 158 2.84 4.46 -14.30
CA CYS A 158 1.50 4.41 -13.70
C CYS A 158 0.49 3.69 -14.61
N LEU A 159 0.45 4.03 -15.89
CA LEU A 159 -0.45 3.39 -16.86
C LEU A 159 -0.26 1.87 -16.97
N LYS A 160 0.91 1.37 -16.65
CA LYS A 160 1.24 -0.06 -16.72
C LYS A 160 1.02 -0.79 -15.39
N HIS A 161 1.22 -0.11 -14.26
CA HIS A 161 1.33 -0.78 -12.95
C HIS A 161 0.22 -0.43 -11.97
N TYR A 162 -0.62 0.55 -12.29
CA TYR A 162 -1.67 1.02 -11.39
C TYR A 162 -3.03 1.09 -12.07
N LEU A 163 -4.06 1.13 -11.25
CA LEU A 163 -5.44 1.35 -11.69
C LEU A 163 -5.61 2.78 -12.21
N SER A 164 -6.27 2.92 -13.36
CA SER A 164 -6.83 4.18 -13.82
C SER A 164 -8.19 4.43 -13.17
N TRP A 165 -8.74 5.64 -13.28
CA TRP A 165 -10.10 5.95 -12.86
C TRP A 165 -11.14 5.01 -13.49
N HIS A 166 -10.96 4.65 -14.75
CA HIS A 166 -11.82 3.68 -15.42
C HIS A 166 -11.78 2.29 -14.76
N HIS A 167 -10.60 1.80 -14.38
CA HIS A 167 -10.44 0.52 -13.68
C HIS A 167 -11.10 0.56 -12.29
N ILE A 168 -10.97 1.68 -11.56
CA ILE A 168 -11.58 1.88 -10.24
C ILE A 168 -13.11 1.83 -10.36
N TYR A 169 -13.67 2.55 -11.33
CA TYR A 169 -15.10 2.50 -11.63
C TYR A 169 -15.57 1.09 -12.02
N GLN A 170 -14.80 0.36 -12.83
CA GLN A 170 -15.12 -1.03 -13.16
C GLN A 170 -15.16 -1.95 -11.94
N LEU A 171 -14.19 -1.83 -11.00
CA LEU A 171 -14.20 -2.60 -9.75
C LEU A 171 -15.47 -2.31 -8.93
N HIS A 172 -15.85 -1.04 -8.82
CA HIS A 172 -17.08 -0.63 -8.16
C HIS A 172 -18.33 -1.24 -8.83
N GLN A 173 -18.46 -1.15 -10.16
CA GLN A 173 -19.57 -1.73 -10.92
C GLN A 173 -19.65 -3.27 -10.81
N ARG A 174 -18.53 -3.93 -10.55
CA ARG A 174 -18.45 -5.39 -10.30
C ARG A 174 -18.82 -5.76 -8.87
N GLY A 175 -19.23 -4.79 -8.03
CA GLY A 175 -19.71 -5.00 -6.65
C GLY A 175 -18.60 -5.05 -5.60
N HIS A 176 -17.38 -4.71 -5.95
CA HIS A 176 -16.32 -4.49 -4.97
C HIS A 176 -16.50 -3.14 -4.27
N ILE A 177 -15.94 -3.03 -3.07
CA ILE A 177 -15.96 -1.79 -2.30
C ILE A 177 -14.72 -0.98 -2.66
N ILE A 178 -14.91 0.30 -2.97
CA ILE A 178 -13.82 1.25 -3.12
C ILE A 178 -13.74 2.11 -1.87
N GLY A 179 -12.55 2.14 -1.27
CA GLY A 179 -12.23 2.99 -0.11
C GLY A 179 -11.08 3.94 -0.42
N SER A 180 -10.84 4.88 0.47
CA SER A 180 -9.73 5.82 0.35
C SER A 180 -8.49 5.35 1.11
N HIS A 181 -7.31 5.54 0.49
CA HIS A 181 -6.00 5.43 1.14
C HIS A 181 -5.30 6.80 1.20
N SER A 182 -6.11 7.85 1.30
CA SER A 182 -5.74 9.27 1.16
C SER A 182 -5.28 9.65 -0.26
N HIS A 183 -4.91 10.92 -0.47
CA HIS A 183 -4.47 11.39 -1.78
C HIS A 183 -2.96 11.20 -1.97
N TYR A 184 -2.13 11.76 -1.08
CA TYR A 184 -0.66 11.71 -1.16
C TYR A 184 0.00 10.69 -0.21
N HIS A 185 -0.76 9.78 0.39
CA HIS A 185 -0.27 8.88 1.44
C HIS A 185 0.21 9.62 2.70
N ASN A 186 -0.29 10.81 2.92
CA ASN A 186 0.04 11.65 4.06
C ASN A 186 -0.93 11.41 5.23
N GLY A 187 -2.24 11.36 4.95
CA GLY A 187 -3.30 11.06 5.92
C GLY A 187 -3.65 12.20 6.86
N ASP A 188 -3.29 13.46 6.54
CA ASP A 188 -3.88 14.65 7.18
C ASP A 188 -5.28 14.92 6.62
N ILE A 189 -6.02 15.86 7.23
CA ILE A 189 -7.42 16.08 6.89
C ILE A 189 -7.61 16.57 5.44
N ASP A 190 -6.75 17.46 4.94
CA ASP A 190 -6.85 17.97 3.57
C ASP A 190 -6.56 16.89 2.54
N ASP A 191 -5.63 15.97 2.86
CA ASP A 191 -5.29 14.81 2.05
C ASP A 191 -6.48 13.83 1.93
N TRP A 192 -7.23 13.64 3.03
CA TRP A 192 -8.46 12.85 3.02
C TRP A 192 -9.59 13.53 2.24
N ILE A 193 -9.85 14.82 2.47
CA ILE A 193 -10.89 15.57 1.76
C ILE A 193 -10.66 15.48 0.26
N THR A 194 -9.44 15.76 -0.20
CA THR A 194 -9.09 15.67 -1.63
C THR A 194 -9.36 14.27 -2.19
N SER A 195 -8.97 13.22 -1.48
CA SER A 195 -9.20 11.85 -1.93
C SER A 195 -10.69 11.49 -1.99
N PHE A 196 -11.48 11.92 -1.01
CA PHE A 196 -12.92 11.66 -0.96
C PHE A 196 -13.65 12.34 -2.11
N ASP A 197 -13.34 13.62 -2.37
CA ASP A 197 -13.98 14.39 -3.44
C ASP A 197 -13.67 13.78 -4.82
N LEU A 198 -12.43 13.34 -5.06
CA LEU A 198 -12.05 12.66 -6.30
C LEU A 198 -12.78 11.32 -6.49
N LEU A 199 -12.86 10.50 -5.43
CA LEU A 199 -13.55 9.22 -5.48
C LEU A 199 -15.06 9.40 -5.67
N GLU A 200 -15.68 10.34 -4.95
CA GLU A 200 -17.11 10.65 -5.07
C GLU A 200 -17.48 11.09 -6.50
N ASN A 201 -16.64 11.93 -7.13
CA ASN A 201 -16.83 12.35 -8.51
C ASN A 201 -16.79 11.19 -9.53
N VAL A 202 -16.02 10.15 -9.26
CA VAL A 202 -15.89 8.99 -10.17
C VAL A 202 -16.96 7.93 -9.92
N LEU A 203 -17.33 7.74 -8.64
CA LEU A 203 -18.21 6.63 -8.23
C LEU A 203 -19.69 7.02 -8.14
N ASP A 204 -20.01 8.33 -8.21
CA ASP A 204 -21.33 8.90 -7.88
C ASP A 204 -21.79 8.56 -6.44
N GLU A 205 -20.88 8.14 -5.58
CA GLU A 205 -21.11 7.90 -4.17
C GLU A 205 -19.87 8.22 -3.34
N ARG A 206 -20.09 8.73 -2.12
CA ARG A 206 -19.00 9.06 -1.19
C ARG A 206 -18.41 7.78 -0.60
N PRO A 207 -17.08 7.58 -0.62
CA PRO A 207 -16.46 6.42 0.02
C PRO A 207 -16.71 6.44 1.53
N ARG A 208 -16.95 5.27 2.11
CA ARG A 208 -17.28 5.12 3.54
C ARG A 208 -16.19 4.37 4.31
N PHE A 209 -15.19 3.86 3.63
CA PHE A 209 -14.10 3.07 4.21
C PHE A 209 -12.77 3.72 3.92
N ILE A 210 -11.90 3.74 4.93
CA ILE A 210 -10.53 4.23 4.80
C ILE A 210 -9.52 3.20 5.29
N SER A 211 -8.30 3.30 4.77
CA SER A 211 -7.12 2.61 5.31
C SER A 211 -6.06 3.65 5.62
N TYR A 212 -5.59 3.68 6.87
CA TYR A 212 -4.59 4.66 7.30
C TYR A 212 -3.23 4.42 6.62
N PRO A 213 -2.66 5.46 5.96
CA PRO A 213 -1.29 5.41 5.47
C PRO A 213 -0.31 5.05 6.58
N ASN A 214 0.59 4.10 6.30
CA ASN A 214 1.58 3.58 7.25
C ASN A 214 0.99 3.04 8.57
N GLY A 215 -0.33 2.77 8.63
CA GLY A 215 -1.00 2.36 9.86
C GLY A 215 -1.07 3.46 10.94
N VAL A 216 -0.93 4.74 10.58
CA VAL A 216 -0.90 5.86 11.53
C VAL A 216 -2.16 6.70 11.40
N LYS A 217 -2.91 6.83 12.50
CA LYS A 217 -4.05 7.74 12.60
C LYS A 217 -3.57 9.17 12.85
N LYS A 218 -3.83 10.08 11.91
CA LYS A 218 -3.46 11.50 12.01
C LYS A 218 -4.66 12.45 12.14
N ILE A 219 -5.88 11.94 12.02
CA ILE A 219 -7.11 12.72 12.09
C ILE A 219 -7.96 12.32 13.30
N SER A 220 -8.80 13.23 13.77
CA SER A 220 -9.68 12.99 14.91
C SER A 220 -10.88 12.11 14.57
N ASP A 221 -11.60 11.61 15.58
CA ASP A 221 -12.86 10.88 15.35
C ASP A 221 -13.94 11.80 14.78
N SER A 222 -13.97 13.08 15.16
CA SER A 222 -14.88 14.06 14.57
C SER A 222 -14.60 14.32 13.08
N ASP A 223 -13.33 14.27 12.66
CA ASP A 223 -13.00 14.36 11.23
C ASP A 223 -13.53 13.14 10.46
N LEU A 224 -13.42 11.94 11.04
CA LEU A 224 -13.97 10.71 10.45
C LEU A 224 -15.51 10.79 10.31
N GLU A 225 -16.20 11.30 11.34
CA GLU A 225 -17.66 11.52 11.29
C GLU A 225 -18.03 12.53 10.20
N ASN A 226 -17.32 13.66 10.13
CA ASN A 226 -17.56 14.69 9.11
C ASN A 226 -17.30 14.18 7.68
N LEU A 227 -16.31 13.28 7.50
CA LEU A 227 -16.05 12.61 6.23
C LEU A 227 -17.11 11.54 5.90
N GLY A 228 -17.92 11.10 6.85
CA GLY A 228 -18.90 10.02 6.68
C GLY A 228 -18.30 8.62 6.67
N VAL A 229 -17.20 8.42 7.41
CA VAL A 229 -16.48 7.14 7.49
C VAL A 229 -17.22 6.16 8.38
N ASP A 230 -17.50 4.95 7.88
CA ASP A 230 -18.09 3.84 8.66
C ASP A 230 -17.01 2.96 9.29
N LYS A 231 -15.92 2.71 8.55
CA LYS A 231 -14.81 1.86 9.00
C LYS A 231 -13.45 2.45 8.63
N ALA A 232 -12.55 2.46 9.61
CA ALA A 232 -11.16 2.86 9.43
C ALA A 232 -10.23 1.68 9.72
N TYR A 233 -9.50 1.25 8.72
CA TYR A 233 -8.63 0.08 8.78
C TYR A 233 -7.21 0.46 9.15
N ILE A 234 -6.65 -0.23 10.15
CA ILE A 234 -5.31 0.00 10.67
C ILE A 234 -4.52 -1.31 10.72
N SER A 235 -3.21 -1.25 10.49
CA SER A 235 -2.32 -2.41 10.53
C SER A 235 -1.45 -2.50 11.79
N SER A 236 -1.57 -1.54 12.72
CA SER A 236 -0.86 -1.52 14.00
C SER A 236 -1.78 -1.97 15.15
N GLU A 237 -1.23 -2.63 16.17
CA GLU A 237 -1.97 -3.13 17.32
C GLU A 237 -2.25 -2.05 18.39
N GLU A 238 -1.71 -0.83 18.25
CA GLU A 238 -1.81 0.21 19.27
C GLU A 238 -3.13 1.01 19.20
N GLY A 239 -3.83 1.06 20.34
CA GLY A 239 -4.99 1.91 20.61
C GLY A 239 -6.35 1.30 20.24
N GLN A 240 -7.40 1.64 20.99
CA GLN A 240 -8.79 1.39 20.66
C GLN A 240 -9.42 2.68 20.14
N TYR A 241 -10.05 2.63 18.95
CA TYR A 241 -10.76 3.76 18.35
C TYR A 241 -12.15 3.32 17.89
N PRO A 242 -13.19 4.18 17.94
CA PRO A 242 -14.58 3.82 17.59
C PRO A 242 -14.76 3.22 16.21
N TYR A 243 -13.96 3.67 15.23
CA TYR A 243 -14.04 3.23 13.82
C TYR A 243 -12.97 2.18 13.46
N LYS A 244 -12.15 1.75 14.43
CA LYS A 244 -11.00 0.88 14.21
C LYS A 244 -11.40 -0.50 13.76
N THR A 245 -10.83 -0.95 12.65
CA THR A 245 -10.82 -2.34 12.22
C THR A 245 -9.37 -2.79 12.05
N GLU A 246 -8.91 -3.70 12.90
CA GLU A 246 -7.56 -4.26 12.80
C GLU A 246 -7.43 -5.15 11.58
N ARG A 247 -6.25 -5.12 10.94
CA ARG A 247 -5.93 -5.94 9.78
C ARG A 247 -4.74 -6.84 10.07
N ILE A 248 -4.80 -8.04 9.55
CA ILE A 248 -3.66 -8.98 9.55
C ILE A 248 -2.94 -8.87 8.20
N ASP A 249 -1.62 -8.68 8.22
CA ASP A 249 -0.81 -8.75 7.01
C ASP A 249 -0.84 -10.18 6.44
N CYS A 250 -1.04 -10.31 5.13
CA CYS A 250 -1.10 -11.60 4.45
C CYS A 250 0.17 -12.44 4.63
N ASN A 251 1.32 -11.81 4.84
CA ASN A 251 2.59 -12.49 5.11
C ASN A 251 2.67 -13.12 6.51
N GLN A 252 1.77 -12.74 7.43
CA GLN A 252 1.67 -13.31 8.78
C GLN A 252 0.70 -14.51 8.83
N LEU A 253 -0.11 -14.74 7.78
CA LEU A 253 -1.02 -15.88 7.73
C LEU A 253 -0.21 -17.17 7.52
N LYS A 254 -0.19 -18.01 8.54
CA LYS A 254 0.39 -19.38 8.50
C LYS A 254 -0.76 -20.37 8.29
N PHE A 255 -0.62 -21.29 7.32
CA PHE A 255 -1.59 -22.33 6.97
C PHE A 255 -0.89 -23.61 6.56
#